data_67988cfd0fadd3b3ca81227fd1940843
#
_entry.id   67988cfd0fadd3b3ca81227fd1940843
#
_cell.length_a   1.000
_cell.length_b   1.000
_cell.length_c   1.000
_cell.angle_alpha   90.00
_cell.angle_beta   90.00
_cell.angle_gamma   90.00
#
_symmetry.space_group_name_H-M   'P 1'
#
loop_
_entity.id
_entity.type
_entity.pdbx_description
1 polymer ?
#
loop_
_entity_poly.entity_id
_entity_poly.type
_entity_poly.pdbx_seq_one_letter_code
_entity_poly.pdbx_strand_id
1 'polypeptide(L)'
;MIKIGINGFGRIGRLVFRAAICADDIEVVAVNAPDKTPEQLAYTVKYDSVHGRFNGTVDYEDGENPALIVNGKRVALLNNRDAKLLPWGELGVEYVLECTGAFLTKEKAQDHLDAGAQVVVLSGPSKDDTPMFVCGVNLDAYTPDIKIVSNASCTTNCLAPLAKIINDNFGIVEGLMTTVHADTATQQVVDGFSKKNWRLSRGVHGNIIPTSTGAAKAVGKVIPALQGKLTGTSMRIPSADVSIVDLTCRLEKAATYEEICAAVKAAAEGPMAGVVEYVDDEVVSSDFITDPHTSIFDARAGLALNDHFVKLMAWYDNEWGFSNKMLDLTRHIDSVRKA
;
A
#
# COMPACT_ATOMS: atom_id res chain seq x y z
N MET A 1 -19.64 -8.55 9.59
CA MET A 1 -18.93 -7.46 8.90
C MET A 1 -17.78 -7.01 9.78
N ILE A 2 -16.65 -6.71 9.20
CA ILE A 2 -15.45 -6.18 9.85
C ILE A 2 -15.64 -4.67 10.03
N LYS A 3 -15.62 -4.17 11.27
CA LYS A 3 -15.88 -2.77 11.57
C LYS A 3 -14.59 -1.96 11.61
N ILE A 4 -14.41 -1.07 10.63
CA ILE A 4 -13.21 -0.25 10.51
C ILE A 4 -13.46 1.22 10.81
N GLY A 5 -12.44 1.87 11.39
CA GLY A 5 -12.29 3.32 11.45
C GLY A 5 -11.08 3.74 10.61
N ILE A 6 -11.17 4.86 9.92
CA ILE A 6 -10.07 5.39 9.11
C ILE A 6 -9.55 6.67 9.76
N ASN A 7 -8.29 6.69 10.17
CA ASN A 7 -7.64 7.90 10.67
C ASN A 7 -6.78 8.54 9.57
N GLY A 8 -7.17 9.73 9.14
CA GLY A 8 -6.56 10.43 8.02
C GLY A 8 -7.27 10.19 6.68
N PHE A 9 -7.62 11.26 5.99
CA PHE A 9 -8.39 11.22 4.73
C PHE A 9 -7.61 11.87 3.58
N GLY A 10 -6.30 11.60 3.54
CA GLY A 10 -5.39 11.90 2.41
C GLY A 10 -5.63 10.95 1.24
N ARG A 11 -4.69 10.85 0.31
CA ARG A 11 -4.81 9.94 -0.86
C ARG A 11 -5.17 8.52 -0.45
N ILE A 12 -4.35 7.90 0.40
CA ILE A 12 -4.57 6.49 0.80
C ILE A 12 -5.87 6.32 1.60
N GLY A 13 -6.13 7.17 2.61
CA GLY A 13 -7.36 7.04 3.41
C GLY A 13 -8.65 7.15 2.59
N ARG A 14 -8.68 8.04 1.56
CA ARG A 14 -9.81 8.13 0.64
C ARG A 14 -9.98 6.92 -0.26
N LEU A 15 -8.90 6.33 -0.73
CA LEU A 15 -8.97 5.16 -1.60
C LEU A 15 -9.29 3.89 -0.80
N VAL A 16 -8.74 3.75 0.40
CA VAL A 16 -9.19 2.73 1.36
C VAL A 16 -10.69 2.87 1.63
N PHE A 17 -11.17 4.10 1.86
CA PHE A 17 -12.61 4.36 2.04
C PHE A 17 -13.42 3.94 0.83
N ARG A 18 -13.02 4.36 -0.40
CA ARG A 18 -13.73 4.01 -1.64
C ARG A 18 -13.79 2.49 -1.86
N ALA A 19 -12.71 1.78 -1.59
CA ALA A 19 -12.67 0.32 -1.71
C ALA A 19 -13.55 -0.35 -0.62
N ALA A 20 -13.43 0.09 0.62
CA ALA A 20 -14.14 -0.49 1.76
C ALA A 20 -15.66 -0.27 1.70
N ILE A 21 -16.14 0.92 1.28
CA ILE A 21 -17.57 1.23 1.26
C ILE A 21 -18.34 0.41 0.22
N CYS A 22 -17.63 -0.10 -0.80
CA CYS A 22 -18.18 -0.98 -1.83
C CYS A 22 -18.03 -2.46 -1.47
N ALA A 23 -17.31 -2.81 -0.41
CA ALA A 23 -17.17 -4.20 0.03
C ALA A 23 -18.40 -4.64 0.85
N ASP A 24 -18.77 -5.93 0.72
CA ASP A 24 -19.93 -6.49 1.43
C ASP A 24 -19.57 -7.02 2.82
N ASP A 25 -18.29 -7.24 3.08
CA ASP A 25 -17.75 -7.81 4.32
C ASP A 25 -17.20 -6.78 5.31
N ILE A 26 -17.09 -5.51 4.87
CA ILE A 26 -16.52 -4.41 5.65
C ILE A 26 -17.55 -3.30 5.90
N GLU A 27 -17.60 -2.82 7.12
CA GLU A 27 -18.36 -1.65 7.53
C GLU A 27 -17.39 -0.51 7.90
N VAL A 28 -17.43 0.60 7.15
CA VAL A 28 -16.73 1.82 7.55
C VAL A 28 -17.60 2.55 8.55
N VAL A 29 -17.23 2.50 9.83
CA VAL A 29 -17.99 3.09 10.94
C VAL A 29 -17.74 4.58 11.04
N ALA A 30 -16.48 4.99 10.97
CA ALA A 30 -16.09 6.38 11.12
C ALA A 30 -14.82 6.73 10.35
N VAL A 31 -14.71 8.02 10.01
CA VAL A 31 -13.52 8.64 9.41
C VAL A 31 -13.11 9.82 10.28
N ASN A 32 -11.86 9.88 10.69
CA ASN A 32 -11.27 11.04 11.34
C ASN A 32 -10.46 11.86 10.31
N ALA A 33 -10.87 13.11 10.10
CA ALA A 33 -10.26 14.04 9.16
C ALA A 33 -10.23 15.47 9.74
N PRO A 34 -9.27 15.78 10.65
CA PRO A 34 -9.22 17.07 11.32
C PRO A 34 -9.21 18.26 10.35
N ASP A 35 -9.92 19.32 10.73
CA ASP A 35 -10.01 20.60 9.99
C ASP A 35 -10.65 20.50 8.60
N LYS A 36 -11.47 19.49 8.34
CA LYS A 36 -12.23 19.33 7.11
C LYS A 36 -13.71 19.38 7.37
N THR A 37 -14.46 20.04 6.48
CA THR A 37 -15.92 20.04 6.54
C THR A 37 -16.50 18.77 5.91
N PRO A 38 -17.71 18.34 6.31
CA PRO A 38 -18.41 17.21 5.68
C PRO A 38 -18.54 17.37 4.16
N GLU A 39 -18.85 18.58 3.69
CA GLU A 39 -18.94 18.91 2.27
C GLU A 39 -17.62 18.70 1.53
N GLN A 40 -16.48 19.16 2.10
CA GLN A 40 -15.17 18.95 1.53
C GLN A 40 -14.83 17.45 1.43
N LEU A 41 -15.17 16.67 2.46
CA LEU A 41 -14.93 15.23 2.47
C LEU A 41 -15.79 14.51 1.42
N ALA A 42 -17.09 14.86 1.34
CA ALA A 42 -17.99 14.32 0.31
C ALA A 42 -17.49 14.65 -1.10
N TYR A 43 -17.05 15.89 -1.34
CA TYR A 43 -16.45 16.29 -2.61
C TYR A 43 -15.24 15.42 -2.98
N THR A 44 -14.34 15.15 -2.03
CA THR A 44 -13.12 14.36 -2.29
C THR A 44 -13.37 12.85 -2.41
N VAL A 45 -14.49 12.34 -1.93
CA VAL A 45 -14.96 10.98 -2.24
C VAL A 45 -15.56 10.93 -3.64
N LYS A 46 -16.32 11.96 -4.01
CA LYS A 46 -17.07 12.01 -5.27
C LYS A 46 -16.17 12.15 -6.49
N TYR A 47 -15.11 12.95 -6.39
CA TYR A 47 -14.23 13.30 -7.51
C TYR A 47 -12.78 12.97 -7.19
N ASP A 48 -12.11 12.31 -8.13
CA ASP A 48 -10.69 11.99 -8.05
C ASP A 48 -10.07 12.15 -9.44
N SER A 49 -8.90 12.80 -9.50
CA SER A 49 -8.24 13.10 -10.79
C SER A 49 -7.62 11.87 -11.44
N VAL A 50 -7.35 10.83 -10.67
CA VAL A 50 -6.73 9.58 -11.14
C VAL A 50 -7.79 8.50 -11.31
N HIS A 51 -8.53 8.21 -10.23
CA HIS A 51 -9.51 7.12 -10.19
C HIS A 51 -10.93 7.53 -10.62
N GLY A 52 -11.08 8.76 -11.12
CA GLY A 52 -12.31 9.25 -11.68
C GLY A 52 -13.43 9.48 -10.66
N ARG A 53 -14.65 9.60 -11.17
CA ARG A 53 -15.84 9.76 -10.34
C ARG A 53 -16.15 8.48 -9.57
N PHE A 54 -16.55 8.64 -8.31
CA PHE A 54 -17.07 7.52 -7.52
C PHE A 54 -18.33 6.95 -8.17
N ASN A 55 -18.37 5.65 -8.37
CA ASN A 55 -19.53 4.95 -8.93
C ASN A 55 -20.56 4.65 -7.82
N GLY A 56 -21.38 5.64 -7.52
CA GLY A 56 -22.38 5.55 -6.46
C GLY A 56 -22.89 6.92 -6.02
N THR A 57 -23.71 6.92 -4.98
CA THR A 57 -24.23 8.15 -4.38
C THR A 57 -23.32 8.62 -3.25
N VAL A 58 -23.05 9.92 -3.20
CA VAL A 58 -22.29 10.56 -2.12
C VAL A 58 -23.01 11.81 -1.68
N ASP A 59 -23.33 11.87 -0.41
CA ASP A 59 -23.97 13.00 0.27
C ASP A 59 -23.33 13.19 1.66
N TYR A 60 -23.75 14.17 2.42
CA TYR A 60 -23.26 14.43 3.77
C TYR A 60 -24.34 15.02 4.68
N GLU A 61 -24.16 14.82 5.96
CA GLU A 61 -24.87 15.49 7.04
C GLU A 61 -23.91 16.42 7.77
N ASP A 62 -24.35 17.65 8.03
CA ASP A 62 -23.62 18.63 8.84
C ASP A 62 -24.26 18.77 10.22
N GLY A 63 -23.66 19.56 11.11
CA GLY A 63 -24.19 19.87 12.44
C GLY A 63 -23.49 19.12 13.57
N GLU A 64 -24.22 18.76 14.61
CA GLU A 64 -23.68 18.21 15.85
C GLU A 64 -23.09 16.79 15.68
N ASN A 65 -23.68 15.99 14.81
CA ASN A 65 -23.24 14.63 14.49
C ASN A 65 -22.97 14.48 12.99
N PRO A 66 -21.89 15.08 12.47
CA PRO A 66 -21.61 15.10 11.04
C PRO A 66 -21.33 13.71 10.50
N ALA A 67 -21.70 13.47 9.22
CA ALA A 67 -21.50 12.18 8.58
C ALA A 67 -21.32 12.31 7.07
N LEU A 68 -20.67 11.30 6.46
CA LEU A 68 -20.84 11.01 5.05
C LEU A 68 -21.97 10.01 4.85
N ILE A 69 -22.76 10.20 3.80
CA ILE A 69 -23.80 9.26 3.37
C ILE A 69 -23.38 8.73 2.00
N VAL A 70 -22.89 7.49 1.97
CA VAL A 70 -22.38 6.89 0.71
C VAL A 70 -23.12 5.59 0.43
N ASN A 71 -23.77 5.52 -0.72
CA ASN A 71 -24.65 4.40 -1.09
C ASN A 71 -25.69 4.07 0.01
N GLY A 72 -26.22 5.11 0.65
CA GLY A 72 -27.15 4.98 1.77
C GLY A 72 -26.55 4.55 3.12
N LYS A 73 -25.27 4.24 3.17
CA LYS A 73 -24.54 3.91 4.41
C LYS A 73 -24.08 5.21 5.09
N ARG A 74 -24.34 5.33 6.39
CA ARG A 74 -23.91 6.48 7.19
C ARG A 74 -22.57 6.20 7.84
N VAL A 75 -21.59 7.09 7.63
CA VAL A 75 -20.24 7.01 8.17
C VAL A 75 -20.00 8.24 9.04
N ALA A 76 -19.75 8.06 10.34
CA ALA A 76 -19.51 9.17 11.26
C ALA A 76 -18.23 9.94 10.91
N LEU A 77 -18.27 11.26 10.98
CA LEU A 77 -17.12 12.12 10.77
C LEU A 77 -16.59 12.64 12.11
N LEU A 78 -15.30 12.42 12.32
CA LEU A 78 -14.57 12.85 13.51
C LEU A 78 -13.59 13.95 13.15
N ASN A 79 -13.34 14.85 14.08
CA ASN A 79 -12.48 16.01 13.89
C ASN A 79 -11.57 16.17 15.12
N ASN A 80 -10.61 15.26 15.30
CA ASN A 80 -9.65 15.36 16.40
C ASN A 80 -8.25 14.99 15.95
N ARG A 81 -7.26 15.81 16.33
CA ARG A 81 -5.84 15.56 16.07
C ARG A 81 -5.21 14.62 17.10
N ASP A 82 -5.77 14.54 18.28
CA ASP A 82 -5.34 13.65 19.35
C ASP A 82 -6.06 12.30 19.20
N ALA A 83 -5.33 11.26 18.90
CA ALA A 83 -5.88 9.93 18.68
C ALA A 83 -6.49 9.32 19.94
N LYS A 84 -6.05 9.72 21.14
CA LYS A 84 -6.58 9.24 22.42
C LYS A 84 -8.01 9.68 22.66
N LEU A 85 -8.42 10.80 22.05
CA LEU A 85 -9.75 11.40 22.22
C LEU A 85 -10.73 10.94 21.13
N LEU A 86 -10.34 10.01 20.28
CA LEU A 86 -11.22 9.45 19.25
C LEU A 86 -12.10 8.34 19.86
N PRO A 87 -13.42 8.39 19.70
CA PRO A 87 -14.34 7.47 20.38
C PRO A 87 -14.44 6.11 19.65
N TRP A 88 -13.32 5.48 19.32
CA TRP A 88 -13.32 4.23 18.55
C TRP A 88 -14.12 3.12 19.24
N GLY A 89 -13.91 2.94 20.55
CA GLY A 89 -14.62 1.93 21.33
C GLY A 89 -16.12 2.20 21.44
N GLU A 90 -16.51 3.45 21.64
CA GLU A 90 -17.93 3.87 21.74
C GLU A 90 -18.68 3.66 20.43
N LEU A 91 -17.99 3.87 19.30
CA LEU A 91 -18.52 3.66 17.95
C LEU A 91 -18.47 2.18 17.53
N GLY A 92 -17.84 1.31 18.30
CA GLY A 92 -17.69 -0.10 17.98
C GLY A 92 -16.69 -0.39 16.85
N VAL A 93 -15.73 0.49 16.65
CA VAL A 93 -14.62 0.28 15.68
C VAL A 93 -13.71 -0.82 16.21
N GLU A 94 -13.50 -1.87 15.43
CA GLU A 94 -12.60 -2.98 15.76
C GLU A 94 -11.18 -2.72 15.25
N TYR A 95 -11.07 -2.24 14.02
CA TYR A 95 -9.79 -2.03 13.31
C TYR A 95 -9.64 -0.57 12.93
N VAL A 96 -8.54 0.07 13.35
CA VAL A 96 -8.20 1.42 12.87
C VAL A 96 -7.19 1.31 11.74
N LEU A 97 -7.53 1.83 10.57
CA LEU A 97 -6.62 1.99 9.45
C LEU A 97 -5.98 3.37 9.55
N GLU A 98 -4.71 3.39 9.96
CA GLU A 98 -3.94 4.61 10.19
C GLU A 98 -3.32 5.10 8.89
N CYS A 99 -3.94 6.12 8.29
CA CYS A 99 -3.62 6.65 6.97
C CYS A 99 -3.00 8.07 6.99
N THR A 100 -2.64 8.60 8.17
CA THR A 100 -2.04 9.94 8.28
C THR A 100 -0.54 9.95 8.01
N GLY A 101 0.15 8.82 8.23
CA GLY A 101 1.60 8.73 8.23
C GLY A 101 2.27 9.38 9.46
N ALA A 102 1.51 9.84 10.45
CA ALA A 102 2.02 10.45 11.67
C ALA A 102 2.27 9.43 12.79
N PHE A 103 1.52 8.34 12.83
CA PHE A 103 1.51 7.33 13.89
C PHE A 103 2.22 6.03 13.47
N LEU A 104 3.41 6.14 12.88
CA LEU A 104 4.17 5.01 12.32
C LEU A 104 5.12 4.33 13.32
N THR A 105 4.81 4.35 14.62
CA THR A 105 5.52 3.65 15.69
C THR A 105 4.52 3.02 16.64
N LYS A 106 4.90 1.93 17.33
CA LYS A 106 4.07 1.30 18.36
C LYS A 106 3.59 2.31 19.40
N GLU A 107 4.52 3.14 19.91
CA GLU A 107 4.22 4.15 20.93
C GLU A 107 3.08 5.08 20.49
N LYS A 108 3.16 5.61 19.27
CA LYS A 108 2.13 6.53 18.76
C LYS A 108 0.82 5.83 18.39
N ALA A 109 0.92 4.65 17.79
CA ALA A 109 -0.26 3.89 17.39
C ALA A 109 -1.02 3.32 18.59
N GLN A 110 -0.36 3.19 19.77
CA GLN A 110 -0.98 2.79 21.02
C GLN A 110 -2.16 3.69 21.40
N ASP A 111 -2.09 4.98 21.05
CA ASP A 111 -3.17 5.94 21.33
C ASP A 111 -4.53 5.50 20.73
N HIS A 112 -4.52 4.83 19.59
CA HIS A 112 -5.75 4.27 18.99
C HIS A 112 -6.27 3.05 19.75
N LEU A 113 -5.38 2.22 20.30
CA LEU A 113 -5.79 1.08 21.15
C LEU A 113 -6.36 1.59 22.48
N ASP A 114 -5.73 2.60 23.06
CA ASP A 114 -6.21 3.24 24.31
C ASP A 114 -7.59 3.90 24.10
N ALA A 115 -7.87 4.35 22.89
CA ALA A 115 -9.16 4.89 22.45
C ALA A 115 -10.21 3.81 22.13
N GLY A 116 -9.87 2.53 22.31
CA GLY A 116 -10.81 1.41 22.24
C GLY A 116 -10.76 0.58 20.96
N ALA A 117 -9.86 0.87 20.01
CA ALA A 117 -9.62 -0.01 18.87
C ALA A 117 -8.98 -1.33 19.31
N GLN A 118 -9.28 -2.43 18.63
CA GLN A 118 -8.69 -3.73 18.93
C GLN A 118 -7.36 -3.96 18.21
N VAL A 119 -7.24 -3.46 16.98
CA VAL A 119 -6.03 -3.56 16.15
C VAL A 119 -5.84 -2.25 15.37
N VAL A 120 -4.59 -1.90 15.14
CA VAL A 120 -4.20 -0.77 14.28
C VAL A 120 -3.36 -1.27 13.10
N VAL A 121 -3.79 -0.92 11.89
CA VAL A 121 -3.08 -1.22 10.64
C VAL A 121 -2.47 0.06 10.08
N LEU A 122 -1.14 0.14 10.05
CA LEU A 122 -0.41 1.31 9.58
C LEU A 122 -0.29 1.30 8.04
N SER A 123 -0.64 2.39 7.39
CA SER A 123 -0.55 2.56 5.93
C SER A 123 0.86 2.93 5.43
N GLY A 124 1.88 2.56 6.15
CA GLY A 124 3.26 2.85 5.78
C GLY A 124 4.26 2.01 6.57
N PRO A 125 5.51 1.97 6.13
CA PRO A 125 6.54 1.21 6.82
C PRO A 125 6.76 1.78 8.22
N SER A 126 6.79 0.90 9.21
CA SER A 126 7.06 1.30 10.59
C SER A 126 8.47 1.88 10.73
N LYS A 127 8.61 2.82 11.66
CA LYS A 127 9.88 3.47 12.00
C LYS A 127 10.60 2.78 13.17
N ASP A 128 9.99 1.76 13.72
CA ASP A 128 10.48 0.93 14.82
C ASP A 128 10.40 -0.57 14.46
N ASP A 129 10.29 -1.44 15.46
CA ASP A 129 10.18 -2.88 15.32
C ASP A 129 8.73 -3.39 15.14
N THR A 130 7.76 -2.51 14.85
CA THR A 130 6.38 -2.93 14.52
C THR A 130 6.40 -3.96 13.39
N PRO A 131 5.77 -5.13 13.58
CA PRO A 131 5.73 -6.16 12.55
C PRO A 131 5.12 -5.65 11.24
N MET A 132 5.77 -5.98 10.12
CA MET A 132 5.28 -5.68 8.78
C MET A 132 4.78 -6.95 8.12
N PHE A 133 3.61 -6.84 7.47
CA PHE A 133 3.00 -7.93 6.74
C PHE A 133 2.75 -7.51 5.28
N VAL A 134 3.00 -8.43 4.38
CA VAL A 134 2.74 -8.28 2.95
C VAL A 134 1.92 -9.48 2.50
N CYS A 135 0.78 -9.21 1.86
CA CYS A 135 -0.10 -10.24 1.34
C CYS A 135 0.66 -11.15 0.35
N GLY A 136 0.42 -12.47 0.45
CA GLY A 136 1.12 -13.48 -0.35
C GLY A 136 2.55 -13.79 0.10
N VAL A 137 3.09 -13.08 1.12
CA VAL A 137 4.49 -13.23 1.55
C VAL A 137 4.63 -13.85 2.93
N ASN A 138 4.04 -13.24 3.96
CA ASN A 138 4.29 -13.61 5.36
C ASN A 138 3.07 -13.46 6.28
N LEU A 139 1.86 -13.55 5.77
CA LEU A 139 0.65 -13.40 6.58
C LEU A 139 0.51 -14.52 7.63
N ASP A 140 1.07 -15.70 7.36
CA ASP A 140 1.13 -16.86 8.26
C ASP A 140 1.92 -16.61 9.57
N ALA A 141 2.77 -15.56 9.58
CA ALA A 141 3.48 -15.15 10.78
C ALA A 141 2.64 -14.25 11.71
N TYR A 142 1.41 -13.88 11.34
CA TYR A 142 0.54 -13.09 12.20
C TYR A 142 -0.05 -13.96 13.33
N THR A 143 -0.06 -13.41 14.54
CA THR A 143 -0.69 -14.03 15.72
C THR A 143 -1.63 -13.04 16.41
N PRO A 144 -2.72 -13.50 17.08
CA PRO A 144 -3.76 -12.62 17.65
C PRO A 144 -3.30 -11.64 18.74
N ASP A 145 -2.14 -11.87 19.33
CA ASP A 145 -1.52 -10.97 20.33
C ASP A 145 -0.89 -9.72 19.68
N ILE A 146 -0.60 -9.74 18.38
CA ILE A 146 -0.09 -8.60 17.64
C ILE A 146 -1.23 -7.61 17.35
N LYS A 147 -1.23 -6.47 18.02
CA LYS A 147 -2.30 -5.48 17.91
C LYS A 147 -1.96 -4.28 17.03
N ILE A 148 -0.70 -4.07 16.71
CA ILE A 148 -0.24 -2.99 15.83
C ILE A 148 0.61 -3.63 14.75
N VAL A 149 0.19 -3.46 13.49
CA VAL A 149 0.84 -4.02 12.31
C VAL A 149 1.07 -2.95 11.25
N SER A 150 2.06 -3.16 10.40
CA SER A 150 2.31 -2.30 9.23
C SER A 150 2.03 -3.07 7.95
N ASN A 151 1.32 -2.42 7.01
CA ASN A 151 1.13 -2.91 5.64
C ASN A 151 2.37 -2.64 4.75
N ALA A 152 3.52 -2.31 5.33
CA ALA A 152 4.75 -1.92 4.63
C ALA A 152 4.52 -0.69 3.70
N SER A 153 5.25 -0.61 2.58
CA SER A 153 5.05 0.44 1.57
C SER A 153 4.46 -0.15 0.28
N CYS A 154 3.92 0.70 -0.59
CA CYS A 154 3.44 0.28 -1.92
C CYS A 154 4.53 -0.43 -2.72
N THR A 155 5.76 0.11 -2.75
CA THR A 155 6.91 -0.51 -3.41
C THR A 155 7.30 -1.85 -2.78
N THR A 156 7.22 -1.99 -1.45
CA THR A 156 7.49 -3.29 -0.78
C THR A 156 6.41 -4.30 -1.13
N ASN A 157 5.15 -3.89 -1.24
CA ASN A 157 4.04 -4.76 -1.66
C ASN A 157 4.18 -5.24 -3.11
N CYS A 158 4.86 -4.49 -3.98
CA CYS A 158 5.20 -4.94 -5.33
C CYS A 158 6.43 -5.87 -5.32
N LEU A 159 7.51 -5.42 -4.69
CA LEU A 159 8.80 -6.12 -4.75
C LEU A 159 8.82 -7.45 -3.99
N ALA A 160 8.19 -7.51 -2.81
CA ALA A 160 8.31 -8.69 -1.95
C ALA A 160 7.65 -9.95 -2.53
N PRO A 161 6.42 -9.91 -3.11
CA PRO A 161 5.85 -11.06 -3.81
C PRO A 161 6.73 -11.54 -4.96
N LEU A 162 7.20 -10.65 -5.83
CA LEU A 162 8.11 -10.99 -6.93
C LEU A 162 9.40 -11.61 -6.39
N ALA A 163 10.06 -10.97 -5.43
CA ALA A 163 11.29 -11.48 -4.84
C ALA A 163 11.10 -12.84 -4.15
N LYS A 164 9.93 -13.08 -3.53
CA LYS A 164 9.59 -14.38 -2.94
C LYS A 164 9.51 -15.48 -3.99
N ILE A 165 8.78 -15.25 -5.09
CA ILE A 165 8.67 -16.23 -6.19
C ILE A 165 10.05 -16.58 -6.73
N ILE A 166 10.88 -15.57 -7.01
CA ILE A 166 12.22 -15.78 -7.58
C ILE A 166 13.13 -16.49 -6.57
N ASN A 167 13.10 -16.08 -5.30
CA ASN A 167 13.95 -16.70 -4.28
C ASN A 167 13.55 -18.15 -3.99
N ASP A 168 12.26 -18.44 -3.92
CA ASP A 168 11.77 -19.77 -3.56
C ASP A 168 12.06 -20.80 -4.69
N ASN A 169 12.05 -20.37 -5.96
CA ASN A 169 12.30 -21.26 -7.10
C ASN A 169 13.78 -21.33 -7.47
N PHE A 170 14.47 -20.19 -7.53
CA PHE A 170 15.80 -20.08 -8.13
C PHE A 170 16.88 -19.61 -7.15
N GLY A 171 16.50 -19.08 -5.97
CA GLY A 171 17.42 -18.45 -5.02
C GLY A 171 17.90 -17.08 -5.52
N ILE A 172 17.90 -16.07 -4.65
CA ILE A 172 18.52 -14.77 -4.92
C ILE A 172 19.82 -14.69 -4.14
N VAL A 173 20.95 -14.53 -4.86
CA VAL A 173 22.26 -14.27 -4.25
C VAL A 173 22.35 -12.82 -3.80
N GLU A 174 22.08 -11.90 -4.72
CA GLU A 174 22.11 -10.45 -4.53
C GLU A 174 21.26 -9.74 -5.58
N GLY A 175 20.83 -8.51 -5.30
CA GLY A 175 20.08 -7.74 -6.29
C GLY A 175 20.00 -6.26 -5.98
N LEU A 176 19.82 -5.49 -7.04
CA LEU A 176 19.54 -4.06 -7.00
C LEU A 176 18.14 -3.79 -7.53
N MET A 177 17.39 -2.96 -6.82
CA MET A 177 16.06 -2.53 -7.25
C MET A 177 16.07 -1.04 -7.58
N THR A 178 15.49 -0.70 -8.71
CA THR A 178 15.10 0.68 -9.00
C THR A 178 13.59 0.73 -9.13
N THR A 179 12.92 1.62 -8.38
CA THR A 179 11.53 1.93 -8.70
C THR A 179 11.45 3.25 -9.47
N VAL A 180 10.82 3.21 -10.63
CA VAL A 180 10.36 4.39 -11.34
C VAL A 180 8.95 4.68 -10.85
N HIS A 181 8.81 5.72 -10.03
CA HIS A 181 7.66 5.90 -9.16
C HIS A 181 6.90 7.17 -9.52
N ALA A 182 5.59 7.05 -9.60
CA ALA A 182 4.69 8.17 -9.73
C ALA A 182 4.90 9.21 -8.62
N ASP A 183 4.48 10.43 -8.84
CA ASP A 183 4.58 11.49 -7.84
C ASP A 183 3.66 11.20 -6.63
N THR A 184 4.03 11.77 -5.51
CA THR A 184 3.24 11.65 -4.28
C THR A 184 3.22 13.00 -3.56
N ALA A 185 2.38 13.15 -2.55
CA ALA A 185 2.24 14.39 -1.78
C ALA A 185 3.56 14.89 -1.12
N THR A 186 4.63 14.14 -1.19
CA THR A 186 5.96 14.56 -0.70
C THR A 186 6.77 15.37 -1.70
N GLN A 187 6.42 15.32 -2.99
CA GLN A 187 7.03 16.13 -4.03
C GLN A 187 6.41 17.54 -4.06
N GLN A 188 7.23 18.53 -4.41
CA GLN A 188 6.76 19.90 -4.63
C GLN A 188 6.17 20.05 -6.05
N VAL A 189 5.10 20.82 -6.19
CA VAL A 189 4.55 21.17 -7.52
C VAL A 189 5.50 22.10 -8.26
N VAL A 190 6.09 23.08 -7.55
CA VAL A 190 7.10 24.02 -8.05
C VAL A 190 8.33 23.99 -7.15
N ASP A 191 9.45 24.54 -7.61
CA ASP A 191 10.67 24.61 -6.80
C ASP A 191 10.40 25.31 -5.45
N GLY A 192 10.79 24.69 -4.38
CA GLY A 192 10.59 25.14 -3.00
C GLY A 192 11.80 24.85 -2.11
N PHE A 193 11.56 24.57 -0.84
CA PHE A 193 12.61 24.29 0.14
C PHE A 193 12.37 22.94 0.80
N SER A 194 13.43 22.16 0.97
CA SER A 194 13.45 20.94 1.79
C SER A 194 14.69 20.91 2.66
N LYS A 195 14.49 20.72 3.97
CA LYS A 195 15.60 20.64 4.94
C LYS A 195 16.33 19.29 4.87
N LYS A 196 15.67 18.22 4.44
CA LYS A 196 16.19 16.85 4.49
C LYS A 196 16.79 16.37 3.18
N ASN A 197 16.19 16.71 2.06
CA ASN A 197 16.62 16.27 0.73
C ASN A 197 16.33 17.37 -0.29
N TRP A 198 17.38 17.99 -0.80
CA TRP A 198 17.27 19.11 -1.73
C TRP A 198 16.64 18.70 -3.08
N ARG A 199 16.81 17.45 -3.50
CA ARG A 199 16.15 16.94 -4.71
C ARG A 199 14.62 16.94 -4.59
N LEU A 200 14.09 16.64 -3.39
CA LEU A 200 12.64 16.69 -3.12
C LEU A 200 12.10 18.13 -3.00
N SER A 201 12.94 19.16 -3.04
CA SER A 201 12.50 20.55 -3.13
C SER A 201 12.24 21.02 -4.54
N ARG A 202 12.57 20.23 -5.55
CA ARG A 202 12.36 20.57 -6.95
C ARG A 202 10.96 20.19 -7.40
N GLY A 203 10.42 21.01 -8.30
CA GLY A 203 9.11 20.77 -8.91
C GLY A 203 9.06 19.44 -9.65
N VAL A 204 8.01 18.67 -9.43
CA VAL A 204 7.85 17.33 -10.01
C VAL A 204 7.65 17.38 -11.53
N HIS A 205 6.92 18.38 -12.02
CA HIS A 205 6.68 18.54 -13.45
C HIS A 205 7.97 18.86 -14.20
N GLY A 206 8.29 18.05 -15.20
CA GLY A 206 9.48 18.21 -16.03
C GLY A 206 10.79 17.70 -15.41
N ASN A 207 10.75 17.02 -14.27
CA ASN A 207 11.94 16.47 -13.62
C ASN A 207 11.83 14.95 -13.39
N ILE A 208 12.98 14.28 -13.52
CA ILE A 208 13.23 12.95 -12.92
C ILE A 208 14.00 13.19 -11.63
N ILE A 209 13.45 12.78 -10.48
CA ILE A 209 14.01 13.08 -9.16
C ILE A 209 14.53 11.80 -8.50
N PRO A 210 15.86 11.56 -8.50
CA PRO A 210 16.45 10.44 -7.77
C PRO A 210 16.29 10.64 -6.26
N THR A 211 15.86 9.58 -5.55
CA THR A 211 15.70 9.60 -4.11
C THR A 211 15.99 8.23 -3.51
N SER A 212 16.28 8.19 -2.23
CA SER A 212 16.44 6.93 -1.51
C SER A 212 15.09 6.26 -1.28
N THR A 213 15.09 4.93 -1.18
CA THR A 213 13.96 4.13 -0.75
C THR A 213 14.39 3.08 0.26
N GLY A 214 13.55 2.83 1.26
CA GLY A 214 13.74 1.73 2.21
C GLY A 214 13.08 0.41 1.77
N ALA A 215 12.38 0.42 0.64
CA ALA A 215 11.54 -0.70 0.22
C ALA A 215 12.31 -2.01 0.03
N ALA A 216 13.47 -1.97 -0.65
CA ALA A 216 14.30 -3.15 -0.86
C ALA A 216 14.86 -3.73 0.46
N LYS A 217 15.25 -2.85 1.41
CA LYS A 217 15.68 -3.30 2.74
C LYS A 217 14.52 -3.87 3.56
N ALA A 218 13.31 -3.35 3.37
CA ALA A 218 12.11 -3.85 4.03
C ALA A 218 11.74 -5.28 3.58
N VAL A 219 12.10 -5.68 2.36
CA VAL A 219 11.91 -7.07 1.90
C VAL A 219 12.62 -8.06 2.83
N GLY A 220 13.83 -7.76 3.30
CA GLY A 220 14.53 -8.60 4.26
C GLY A 220 13.83 -8.74 5.63
N LYS A 221 12.94 -7.81 6.00
CA LYS A 221 12.14 -7.93 7.22
C LYS A 221 10.95 -8.89 7.05
N VAL A 222 10.37 -8.95 5.84
CA VAL A 222 9.22 -9.84 5.54
C VAL A 222 9.65 -11.18 4.94
N ILE A 223 10.86 -11.25 4.37
CA ILE A 223 11.50 -12.48 3.85
C ILE A 223 12.90 -12.57 4.45
N PRO A 224 13.08 -13.17 5.64
CA PRO A 224 14.38 -13.19 6.34
C PRO A 224 15.54 -13.77 5.51
N ALA A 225 15.26 -14.71 4.60
CA ALA A 225 16.26 -15.29 3.69
C ALA A 225 16.89 -14.25 2.73
N LEU A 226 16.24 -13.10 2.53
CA LEU A 226 16.72 -12.00 1.70
C LEU A 226 17.35 -10.85 2.50
N GLN A 227 17.52 -11.01 3.81
CA GLN A 227 18.14 -9.98 4.65
C GLN A 227 19.55 -9.66 4.17
N GLY A 228 19.79 -8.38 3.81
CA GLY A 228 21.07 -7.89 3.33
C GLY A 228 21.40 -8.19 1.87
N LYS A 229 20.57 -8.96 1.16
CA LYS A 229 20.79 -9.33 -0.27
C LYS A 229 20.22 -8.28 -1.24
N LEU A 230 19.26 -7.47 -0.82
CA LEU A 230 18.61 -6.48 -1.68
C LEU A 230 18.81 -5.05 -1.15
N THR A 231 19.11 -4.14 -2.07
CA THR A 231 19.06 -2.70 -1.84
C THR A 231 18.53 -1.99 -3.08
N GLY A 232 18.27 -0.68 -3.01
CA GLY A 232 17.73 0.01 -4.19
C GLY A 232 17.57 1.51 -4.04
N THR A 233 17.11 2.10 -5.13
CA THR A 233 16.84 3.53 -5.29
C THR A 233 15.45 3.77 -5.88
N SER A 234 14.98 5.02 -5.84
CA SER A 234 13.73 5.44 -6.47
C SER A 234 13.99 6.61 -7.40
N MET A 235 13.36 6.60 -8.55
CA MET A 235 13.28 7.71 -9.50
C MET A 235 11.84 8.22 -9.49
N ARG A 236 11.60 9.42 -8.98
CA ARG A 236 10.29 10.05 -9.09
C ARG A 236 10.14 10.70 -10.46
N ILE A 237 9.01 10.45 -11.10
CA ILE A 237 8.70 10.94 -12.44
C ILE A 237 7.38 11.71 -12.41
N PRO A 238 7.12 12.60 -13.40
CA PRO A 238 5.86 13.33 -13.53
C PRO A 238 4.73 12.44 -14.08
N SER A 239 4.38 11.41 -13.34
CA SER A 239 3.22 10.54 -13.57
C SER A 239 2.30 10.62 -12.35
N ALA A 240 1.00 10.73 -12.59
CA ALA A 240 0.04 10.91 -11.51
C ALA A 240 -0.15 9.65 -10.67
N ASP A 241 -0.01 8.48 -11.28
CA ASP A 241 -0.17 7.18 -10.64
C ASP A 241 0.51 6.08 -11.44
N VAL A 242 0.54 4.89 -10.90
CA VAL A 242 1.21 3.67 -11.38
C VAL A 242 2.72 3.82 -11.47
N SER A 243 3.37 2.95 -10.75
CA SER A 243 4.82 2.86 -10.64
C SER A 243 5.31 1.50 -11.15
N ILE A 244 6.61 1.39 -11.42
CA ILE A 244 7.23 0.13 -11.82
C ILE A 244 8.46 -0.17 -10.98
N VAL A 245 8.60 -1.43 -10.58
CA VAL A 245 9.83 -1.99 -9.98
C VAL A 245 10.66 -2.62 -11.10
N ASP A 246 11.94 -2.26 -11.16
CA ASP A 246 13.01 -2.91 -11.89
C ASP A 246 13.88 -3.68 -10.88
N LEU A 247 13.76 -4.99 -10.85
CA LEU A 247 14.60 -5.86 -10.02
C LEU A 247 15.67 -6.53 -10.89
N THR A 248 16.90 -6.06 -10.76
CA THR A 248 18.07 -6.74 -11.37
C THR A 248 18.73 -7.60 -10.32
N CYS A 249 18.78 -8.92 -10.51
CA CYS A 249 19.31 -9.84 -9.51
C CYS A 249 20.11 -11.01 -10.11
N ARG A 250 21.00 -11.54 -9.27
CA ARG A 250 21.76 -12.76 -9.52
C ARG A 250 21.07 -13.95 -8.89
N LEU A 251 20.83 -14.98 -9.70
CA LEU A 251 20.21 -16.23 -9.27
C LEU A 251 21.26 -17.23 -8.77
N GLU A 252 20.91 -18.00 -7.76
CA GLU A 252 21.73 -19.11 -7.26
C GLU A 252 21.68 -20.32 -8.21
N LYS A 253 20.48 -20.64 -8.71
CA LYS A 253 20.26 -21.70 -9.70
C LYS A 253 20.11 -21.09 -11.08
N ALA A 254 20.72 -21.72 -12.09
CA ALA A 254 20.51 -21.36 -13.48
C ALA A 254 19.03 -21.49 -13.87
N ALA A 255 18.51 -20.50 -14.59
CA ALA A 255 17.16 -20.52 -15.14
C ALA A 255 17.09 -19.73 -16.43
N THR A 256 16.30 -20.20 -17.39
CA THR A 256 15.94 -19.41 -18.56
C THR A 256 14.91 -18.36 -18.20
N TYR A 257 14.78 -17.33 -19.02
CA TYR A 257 13.75 -16.32 -18.79
C TYR A 257 12.33 -16.90 -18.87
N GLU A 258 12.12 -17.88 -19.75
CA GLU A 258 10.85 -18.60 -19.90
C GLU A 258 10.48 -19.40 -18.66
N GLU A 259 11.46 -20.04 -18.00
CA GLU A 259 11.25 -20.76 -16.73
C GLU A 259 10.86 -19.79 -15.61
N ILE A 260 11.45 -18.59 -15.58
CA ILE A 260 11.10 -17.53 -14.64
C ILE A 260 9.66 -17.06 -14.89
N CYS A 261 9.32 -16.76 -16.14
CA CYS A 261 7.95 -16.37 -16.53
C CYS A 261 6.93 -17.44 -16.14
N ALA A 262 7.24 -18.72 -16.38
CA ALA A 262 6.37 -19.82 -16.01
C ALA A 262 6.16 -19.92 -14.48
N ALA A 263 7.22 -19.72 -13.68
CA ALA A 263 7.12 -19.73 -12.23
C ALA A 263 6.27 -18.57 -11.70
N VAL A 264 6.43 -17.37 -12.27
CA VAL A 264 5.61 -16.20 -11.87
C VAL A 264 4.15 -16.41 -12.27
N LYS A 265 3.88 -16.92 -13.48
CA LYS A 265 2.53 -17.22 -13.95
C LYS A 265 1.84 -18.24 -13.04
N ALA A 266 2.52 -19.33 -12.71
CA ALA A 266 2.00 -20.34 -11.80
C ALA A 266 1.69 -19.79 -10.39
N ALA A 267 2.50 -18.86 -9.90
CA ALA A 267 2.25 -18.20 -8.62
C ALA A 267 1.02 -17.26 -8.71
N ALA A 268 0.90 -16.49 -9.78
CA ALA A 268 -0.22 -15.56 -10.02
C ALA A 268 -1.56 -16.29 -10.17
N GLU A 269 -1.56 -17.43 -10.88
CA GLU A 269 -2.75 -18.28 -11.06
C GLU A 269 -3.05 -19.20 -9.84
N GLY A 270 -2.14 -19.24 -8.86
CA GLY A 270 -2.19 -20.14 -7.71
C GLY A 270 -2.08 -19.41 -6.36
N PRO A 271 -1.01 -19.64 -5.58
CA PRO A 271 -0.93 -19.19 -4.19
C PRO A 271 -0.86 -17.67 -4.01
N MET A 272 -0.58 -16.91 -5.05
CA MET A 272 -0.52 -15.45 -5.02
C MET A 272 -1.62 -14.79 -5.87
N ALA A 273 -2.69 -15.53 -6.18
CA ALA A 273 -3.85 -14.97 -6.88
C ALA A 273 -4.42 -13.76 -6.12
N GLY A 274 -4.74 -12.68 -6.86
CA GLY A 274 -5.20 -11.41 -6.29
C GLY A 274 -4.11 -10.53 -5.66
N VAL A 275 -2.85 -11.01 -5.61
CA VAL A 275 -1.67 -10.23 -5.18
C VAL A 275 -0.74 -9.99 -6.36
N VAL A 276 -0.43 -11.06 -7.10
CA VAL A 276 0.41 -11.04 -8.30
C VAL A 276 -0.47 -11.24 -9.52
N GLU A 277 -0.25 -10.44 -10.55
CA GLU A 277 -0.78 -10.63 -11.89
C GLU A 277 0.36 -10.92 -12.87
N TYR A 278 0.09 -11.70 -13.90
CA TYR A 278 1.03 -11.99 -14.99
C TYR A 278 0.49 -11.40 -16.29
N VAL A 279 1.25 -10.52 -16.92
CA VAL A 279 0.88 -9.87 -18.18
C VAL A 279 1.89 -10.23 -19.27
N ASP A 280 1.37 -10.64 -20.43
CA ASP A 280 2.15 -10.97 -21.64
C ASP A 280 1.71 -10.14 -22.85
N ASP A 281 1.30 -8.90 -22.59
CA ASP A 281 0.99 -7.88 -23.59
C ASP A 281 2.02 -6.73 -23.50
N GLU A 282 2.11 -5.91 -24.55
CA GLU A 282 2.91 -4.69 -24.55
C GLU A 282 2.13 -3.55 -23.90
N VAL A 283 2.29 -3.41 -22.58
CA VAL A 283 1.52 -2.52 -21.72
C VAL A 283 2.32 -1.32 -21.24
N VAL A 284 1.61 -0.29 -20.77
CA VAL A 284 2.18 0.91 -20.16
C VAL A 284 1.47 1.25 -18.85
N SER A 285 2.00 2.17 -18.07
CA SER A 285 1.51 2.49 -16.72
C SER A 285 0.02 2.79 -16.64
N SER A 286 -0.56 3.49 -17.63
CA SER A 286 -1.98 3.86 -17.61
C SER A 286 -2.95 2.69 -17.70
N ASP A 287 -2.49 1.51 -18.16
CA ASP A 287 -3.30 0.31 -18.27
C ASP A 287 -3.63 -0.29 -16.89
N PHE A 288 -2.87 0.08 -15.86
CA PHE A 288 -2.99 -0.44 -14.50
C PHE A 288 -3.58 0.54 -13.49
N ILE A 289 -4.08 1.69 -13.96
CA ILE A 289 -4.80 2.62 -13.06
C ILE A 289 -6.04 1.92 -12.50
N THR A 290 -6.17 1.91 -11.18
CA THR A 290 -7.26 1.24 -10.43
C THR A 290 -7.15 -0.30 -10.45
N ASP A 291 -5.98 -0.86 -10.73
CA ASP A 291 -5.73 -2.28 -10.58
C ASP A 291 -5.50 -2.65 -9.10
N PRO A 292 -6.20 -3.68 -8.55
CA PRO A 292 -6.07 -4.07 -7.15
C PRO A 292 -4.85 -4.95 -6.84
N HIS A 293 -4.15 -5.47 -7.87
CA HIS A 293 -2.91 -6.23 -7.67
C HIS A 293 -1.77 -5.31 -7.26
N THR A 294 -0.87 -5.79 -6.42
CA THR A 294 0.28 -5.01 -5.97
C THR A 294 1.59 -5.37 -6.65
N SER A 295 1.61 -6.43 -7.47
CA SER A 295 2.78 -6.86 -8.21
C SER A 295 2.35 -7.45 -9.56
N ILE A 296 2.30 -6.63 -10.59
CA ILE A 296 1.86 -7.01 -11.93
C ILE A 296 3.11 -7.27 -12.77
N PHE A 297 3.48 -8.54 -12.90
CA PHE A 297 4.70 -8.94 -13.60
C PHE A 297 4.54 -8.77 -15.11
N ASP A 298 5.43 -7.97 -15.70
CA ASP A 298 5.50 -7.73 -17.15
C ASP A 298 6.49 -8.69 -17.78
N ALA A 299 5.99 -9.74 -18.44
CA ALA A 299 6.80 -10.77 -19.05
C ALA A 299 7.58 -10.28 -20.28
N ARG A 300 7.15 -9.16 -20.89
CA ARG A 300 7.80 -8.61 -22.09
C ARG A 300 8.83 -7.52 -21.79
N ALA A 301 8.74 -6.89 -20.63
CA ALA A 301 9.63 -5.81 -20.25
C ALA A 301 10.94 -6.28 -19.57
N GLY A 302 10.99 -7.52 -19.09
CA GLY A 302 12.18 -8.10 -18.47
C GLY A 302 13.15 -8.73 -19.49
N LEU A 303 14.31 -9.10 -19.02
CA LEU A 303 15.34 -9.79 -19.85
C LEU A 303 16.34 -10.57 -18.98
N ALA A 304 16.98 -11.57 -19.55
CA ALA A 304 18.13 -12.27 -18.99
C ALA A 304 19.42 -11.87 -19.73
N LEU A 305 20.45 -11.50 -18.99
CA LEU A 305 21.80 -11.35 -19.54
C LEU A 305 22.46 -12.71 -19.76
N ASN A 306 22.20 -13.63 -18.84
CA ASN A 306 22.56 -15.05 -18.87
C ASN A 306 21.63 -15.79 -17.89
N ASP A 307 21.80 -17.09 -17.75
CA ASP A 307 20.99 -17.97 -16.92
C ASP A 307 21.06 -17.68 -15.37
N HIS A 308 22.00 -16.84 -14.95
CA HIS A 308 22.16 -16.43 -13.54
C HIS A 308 21.95 -14.94 -13.30
N PHE A 309 21.73 -14.10 -14.31
CA PHE A 309 21.63 -12.66 -14.13
C PHE A 309 20.49 -12.07 -14.94
N VAL A 310 19.46 -11.59 -14.24
CA VAL A 310 18.19 -11.23 -14.83
C VAL A 310 17.73 -9.84 -14.38
N LYS A 311 16.94 -9.21 -15.23
CA LYS A 311 16.18 -7.98 -14.94
C LYS A 311 14.70 -8.31 -15.08
N LEU A 312 13.94 -8.06 -14.01
CA LEU A 312 12.52 -8.36 -13.89
C LEU A 312 11.74 -7.10 -13.63
N MET A 313 10.61 -6.94 -14.31
CA MET A 313 9.77 -5.74 -14.24
C MET A 313 8.42 -6.09 -13.67
N ALA A 314 7.94 -5.26 -12.73
CA ALA A 314 6.59 -5.39 -12.18
C ALA A 314 5.95 -4.02 -11.96
N TRP A 315 4.75 -3.84 -12.50
CA TRP A 315 3.91 -2.66 -12.32
C TRP A 315 3.11 -2.73 -11.02
N TYR A 316 2.69 -1.60 -10.51
CA TYR A 316 1.77 -1.50 -9.38
C TYR A 316 1.09 -0.14 -9.33
N ASP A 317 -0.22 -0.16 -9.16
CA ASP A 317 -0.93 1.05 -8.75
C ASP A 317 -0.55 1.34 -7.28
N ASN A 318 0.29 2.36 -7.11
CA ASN A 318 0.85 2.69 -5.80
C ASN A 318 -0.16 3.26 -4.81
N GLU A 319 -1.36 3.57 -5.27
CA GLU A 319 -2.48 4.07 -4.48
C GLU A 319 -3.56 3.01 -4.28
N TRP A 320 -4.17 2.52 -5.38
CA TRP A 320 -5.32 1.62 -5.34
C TRP A 320 -4.95 0.20 -4.91
N GLY A 321 -3.95 -0.41 -5.55
CA GLY A 321 -3.47 -1.75 -5.18
C GLY A 321 -3.04 -1.81 -3.73
N PHE A 322 -2.27 -0.81 -3.27
CA PHE A 322 -1.85 -0.69 -1.87
C PHE A 322 -3.05 -0.54 -0.91
N SER A 323 -4.04 0.28 -1.26
CA SER A 323 -5.24 0.50 -0.44
C SER A 323 -6.08 -0.78 -0.31
N ASN A 324 -6.21 -1.56 -1.37
CA ASN A 324 -6.89 -2.86 -1.33
C ASN A 324 -6.15 -3.85 -0.42
N LYS A 325 -4.81 -3.89 -0.44
CA LYS A 325 -4.04 -4.80 0.43
C LYS A 325 -4.10 -4.41 1.91
N MET A 326 -4.37 -3.15 2.25
CA MET A 326 -4.71 -2.80 3.63
C MET A 326 -6.00 -3.48 4.09
N LEU A 327 -7.00 -3.55 3.22
CA LEU A 327 -8.25 -4.25 3.52
C LEU A 327 -8.05 -5.77 3.57
N ASP A 328 -7.26 -6.33 2.65
CA ASP A 328 -6.95 -7.77 2.63
C ASP A 328 -6.16 -8.19 3.87
N LEU A 329 -5.18 -7.39 4.31
CA LEU A 329 -4.48 -7.61 5.57
C LEU A 329 -5.45 -7.55 6.76
N THR A 330 -6.39 -6.60 6.75
CA THR A 330 -7.39 -6.49 7.82
C THR A 330 -8.31 -7.71 7.84
N ARG A 331 -8.74 -8.22 6.68
CA ARG A 331 -9.52 -9.47 6.56
C ARG A 331 -8.78 -10.68 7.13
N HIS A 332 -7.49 -10.79 6.78
CA HIS A 332 -6.65 -11.87 7.31
C HIS A 332 -6.55 -11.80 8.83
N ILE A 333 -6.26 -10.62 9.37
CA ILE A 333 -6.18 -10.38 10.82
C ILE A 333 -7.49 -10.75 11.50
N ASP A 334 -8.63 -10.32 10.96
CA ASP A 334 -9.96 -10.64 11.50
C ASP A 334 -10.21 -12.14 11.50
N SER A 335 -9.87 -12.83 10.42
CA SER A 335 -10.04 -14.28 10.30
C SER A 335 -9.23 -15.08 11.34
N VAL A 336 -7.96 -14.69 11.57
CA VAL A 336 -7.08 -15.34 12.55
C VAL A 336 -7.53 -15.04 13.99
N ARG A 337 -8.06 -13.84 14.25
CA ARG A 337 -8.53 -13.47 15.60
C ARG A 337 -9.87 -14.11 15.98
N LYS A 338 -10.67 -14.51 15.00
CA LYS A 338 -11.98 -15.15 15.20
C LYS A 338 -11.92 -16.68 15.14
N ALA A 339 -10.78 -17.25 14.71
CA ALA A 339 -10.54 -18.69 14.68
C ALA A 339 -10.23 -19.24 16.09
#